data_bbdb609154272eda2d059bbf8537fc69
#
_entry.id   bbdb609154272eda2d059bbf8537fc69
#
_cell.length_a   1.000
_cell.length_b   1.000
_cell.length_c   1.000
_cell.angle_alpha   90.00
_cell.angle_beta   90.00
_cell.angle_gamma   90.00
#
_symmetry.space_group_name_H-M   'P 1'
#
loop_
_entity.id
_entity.type
_entity.pdbx_description
1 polymer ?
#
loop_
_entity_poly.entity_id
_entity_poly.type
_entity_poly.pdbx_seq_one_letter_code
_entity_poly.pdbx_strand_id
1 'polypeptide(L)'
;MKTIIVCDAIHPVGFELLKKEQDINVIDAVNTPKDELLKILGEADVAITRSSTEVNEAFLEAGKKLKAIVRAGVGVDNVDIDGCSRRGIIAMNVPTANTIAAVELTMAHMLAAARSLEYAHNDLKLDRIWKREKWYGVELFKKKLGVIGFGNIGSRVAARAKAFGMDIIAYDPYIDPSKVIDMGGTYTKNFDDILACDFITIHTPKTKETTDMIGAKEIAKMKDGVRLINCARGGLYNEEALYEGLKSGKVAFAGIDVFTKEPATNHPLLDLDNVSVTPHLGANTLESQRNIAVEAVEQAILAARGISYPNALNLPIKTEDLPPFVEPYIDLTSKMAFLAAQINKSAIKAIRIETHGQISEYANSLLTFAIVGALKESLGDAINYVNAKFLCDEKGITTETSTGGDSIFKNKITVRITTENGIVSVGGTVFGENQQRIVTVNGFKTDFKPKGKMIIFKNHDVPGVIAQISKILADEKINIADFRLGRDEHGMALAVILVDEHIKTETLERLNALEACVWAQYAVI
;
A
#
# COMPACT_ATOMS: atom_id res chain seq x y z
N MET A 1 4.73 -25.28 7.94
CA MET A 1 4.40 -24.40 9.07
C MET A 1 4.94 -23.03 8.73
N LYS A 2 4.14 -21.97 8.89
CA LYS A 2 4.58 -20.59 8.62
C LYS A 2 5.22 -20.01 9.87
N THR A 3 6.19 -19.12 9.70
CA THR A 3 6.93 -18.54 10.82
C THR A 3 6.68 -17.04 10.92
N ILE A 4 6.24 -16.60 12.11
CA ILE A 4 6.11 -15.17 12.47
C ILE A 4 7.19 -14.84 13.49
N ILE A 5 7.99 -13.81 13.21
CA ILE A 5 8.98 -13.26 14.16
C ILE A 5 8.45 -11.96 14.76
N VAL A 6 8.54 -11.83 16.07
CA VAL A 6 8.19 -10.60 16.81
C VAL A 6 9.50 -9.93 17.23
N CYS A 7 9.83 -8.82 16.56
CA CYS A 7 11.11 -8.14 16.72
C CYS A 7 11.13 -7.15 17.91
N ASP A 8 10.00 -6.53 18.19
CA ASP A 8 9.86 -5.49 19.22
C ASP A 8 8.82 -5.87 20.27
N ALA A 9 8.92 -5.30 21.47
CA ALA A 9 7.95 -5.52 22.54
C ALA A 9 6.54 -5.09 22.14
N ILE A 10 5.60 -6.02 22.24
CA ILE A 10 4.15 -5.79 22.07
C ILE A 10 3.43 -6.16 23.36
N HIS A 11 2.17 -5.72 23.50
CA HIS A 11 1.35 -6.10 24.64
C HIS A 11 1.21 -7.64 24.71
N PRO A 12 1.27 -8.27 25.92
CA PRO A 12 1.27 -9.74 26.09
C PRO A 12 0.12 -10.47 25.39
N VAL A 13 -1.06 -9.82 25.23
CA VAL A 13 -2.19 -10.38 24.50
C VAL A 13 -1.84 -10.80 23.07
N GLY A 14 -0.88 -10.12 22.43
CA GLY A 14 -0.41 -10.49 21.10
C GLY A 14 0.26 -11.88 21.07
N PHE A 15 1.13 -12.16 22.04
CA PHE A 15 1.73 -13.48 22.18
C PHE A 15 0.71 -14.56 22.56
N GLU A 16 -0.31 -14.21 23.37
CA GLU A 16 -1.40 -15.13 23.71
C GLU A 16 -2.23 -15.53 22.48
N LEU A 17 -2.46 -14.58 21.55
CA LEU A 17 -3.13 -14.86 20.29
C LEU A 17 -2.27 -15.75 19.40
N LEU A 18 -0.99 -15.42 19.20
CA LEU A 18 -0.07 -16.22 18.39
C LEU A 18 0.05 -17.66 18.89
N LYS A 19 0.09 -17.89 20.21
CA LYS A 19 0.19 -19.23 20.81
C LYS A 19 -1.04 -20.11 20.56
N LYS A 20 -2.20 -19.53 20.22
CA LYS A 20 -3.41 -20.31 19.88
C LYS A 20 -3.36 -20.92 18.47
N GLU A 21 -2.49 -20.42 17.61
CA GLU A 21 -2.39 -20.82 16.22
C GLU A 21 -1.46 -22.01 16.06
N GLN A 22 -2.02 -23.20 15.82
CA GLN A 22 -1.26 -24.47 15.74
C GLN A 22 -0.43 -24.61 14.46
N ASP A 23 -0.77 -23.89 13.41
CA ASP A 23 -0.11 -23.91 12.09
C ASP A 23 0.99 -22.85 11.94
N ILE A 24 1.22 -22.04 12.99
CA ILE A 24 2.20 -20.95 13.00
C ILE A 24 3.31 -21.22 14.01
N ASN A 25 4.55 -21.12 13.56
CA ASN A 25 5.72 -21.09 14.43
C ASN A 25 6.00 -19.64 14.83
N VAL A 26 6.26 -19.39 16.11
CA VAL A 26 6.50 -18.04 16.65
C VAL A 26 7.93 -17.94 17.15
N ILE A 27 8.66 -16.96 16.62
CA ILE A 27 9.99 -16.58 17.11
C ILE A 27 9.84 -15.30 17.92
N ASP A 28 10.08 -15.38 19.24
CA ASP A 28 10.17 -14.23 20.11
C ASP A 28 11.60 -13.67 20.05
N ALA A 29 11.77 -12.57 19.35
CA ALA A 29 13.05 -11.87 19.20
C ALA A 29 13.08 -10.54 19.97
N VAL A 30 12.13 -10.32 20.86
CA VAL A 30 12.11 -9.15 21.74
C VAL A 30 13.39 -9.11 22.57
N ASN A 31 14.08 -7.97 22.58
CA ASN A 31 15.39 -7.77 23.22
C ASN A 31 16.57 -8.55 22.59
N THR A 32 16.39 -9.17 21.43
CA THR A 32 17.50 -9.79 20.69
C THR A 32 18.42 -8.70 20.11
N PRO A 33 19.75 -8.77 20.32
CA PRO A 33 20.68 -7.85 19.71
C PRO A 33 20.53 -7.81 18.18
N LYS A 34 20.72 -6.62 17.57
CA LYS A 34 20.50 -6.40 16.13
C LYS A 34 21.22 -7.44 15.25
N ASP A 35 22.47 -7.76 15.54
CA ASP A 35 23.26 -8.70 14.74
C ASP A 35 22.75 -10.15 14.84
N GLU A 36 22.16 -10.52 15.98
CA GLU A 36 21.53 -11.83 16.16
C GLU A 36 20.14 -11.87 15.53
N LEU A 37 19.37 -10.79 15.65
CA LEU A 37 18.07 -10.65 14.97
C LEU A 37 18.22 -10.87 13.46
N LEU A 38 19.22 -10.24 12.83
CA LEU A 38 19.47 -10.41 11.40
C LEU A 38 19.79 -11.86 11.01
N LYS A 39 20.44 -12.64 11.87
CA LYS A 39 20.74 -14.06 11.60
C LYS A 39 19.49 -14.95 11.60
N ILE A 40 18.56 -14.70 12.50
CA ILE A 40 17.33 -15.51 12.64
C ILE A 40 16.19 -15.06 11.73
N LEU A 41 16.26 -13.82 11.21
CA LEU A 41 15.22 -13.23 10.37
C LEU A 41 14.97 -14.00 9.08
N GLY A 42 16.02 -14.65 8.54
CA GLY A 42 15.93 -15.45 7.31
C GLY A 42 15.00 -16.67 7.39
N GLU A 43 14.54 -17.03 8.58
CA GLU A 43 13.60 -18.14 8.79
C GLU A 43 12.12 -17.70 8.80
N ALA A 44 11.87 -16.40 8.91
CA ALA A 44 10.53 -15.84 9.07
C ALA A 44 9.82 -15.58 7.74
N ASP A 45 8.53 -15.94 7.66
CA ASP A 45 7.63 -15.54 6.58
C ASP A 45 7.05 -14.14 6.82
N VAL A 46 6.81 -13.75 8.08
CA VAL A 46 6.25 -12.44 8.47
C VAL A 46 7.00 -11.89 9.68
N ALA A 47 7.29 -10.60 9.68
CA ALA A 47 7.88 -9.90 10.82
C ALA A 47 6.87 -8.89 11.42
N ILE A 48 6.77 -8.88 12.75
CA ILE A 48 6.07 -7.83 13.51
C ILE A 48 7.14 -6.92 14.11
N THR A 49 7.11 -5.63 13.73
CA THR A 49 8.07 -4.62 14.18
C THR A 49 7.36 -3.44 14.84
N ARG A 50 8.09 -2.59 15.56
CA ARG A 50 7.62 -1.29 16.06
C ARG A 50 8.66 -0.20 15.76
N SER A 51 8.79 0.77 16.65
CA SER A 51 9.70 1.91 16.47
C SER A 51 11.17 1.59 16.76
N SER A 52 11.49 0.53 17.52
CA SER A 52 12.86 0.20 17.89
C SER A 52 13.60 -0.57 16.79
N THR A 53 12.87 -1.28 15.94
CA THR A 53 13.44 -2.01 14.79
C THR A 53 13.35 -1.16 13.52
N GLU A 54 14.51 -0.82 12.93
CA GLU A 54 14.58 -0.21 11.61
C GLU A 54 14.49 -1.29 10.51
N VAL A 55 13.49 -1.20 9.67
CA VAL A 55 13.34 -2.02 8.47
C VAL A 55 14.07 -1.31 7.33
N ASN A 56 15.38 -1.43 7.32
CA ASN A 56 16.29 -0.88 6.34
C ASN A 56 16.85 -1.96 5.40
N GLU A 57 17.77 -1.59 4.52
CA GLU A 57 18.38 -2.49 3.53
C GLU A 57 18.95 -3.77 4.19
N ALA A 58 19.70 -3.64 5.31
CA ALA A 58 20.30 -4.79 5.99
C ALA A 58 19.25 -5.75 6.56
N PHE A 59 18.15 -5.21 7.11
CA PHE A 59 17.02 -6.00 7.59
C PHE A 59 16.36 -6.78 6.43
N LEU A 60 16.12 -6.09 5.31
CA LEU A 60 15.48 -6.67 4.14
C LEU A 60 16.37 -7.72 3.44
N GLU A 61 17.68 -7.52 3.40
CA GLU A 61 18.63 -8.51 2.89
C GLU A 61 18.70 -9.77 3.76
N ALA A 62 18.61 -9.62 5.07
CA ALA A 62 18.58 -10.75 6.00
C ALA A 62 17.26 -11.54 5.90
N GLY A 63 16.15 -10.86 5.67
CA GLY A 63 14.80 -11.43 5.63
C GLY A 63 14.42 -12.11 4.31
N LYS A 64 15.25 -13.02 3.79
CA LYS A 64 15.10 -13.65 2.45
C LYS A 64 13.78 -14.38 2.22
N LYS A 65 13.11 -14.84 3.27
CA LYS A 65 11.81 -15.55 3.17
C LYS A 65 10.62 -14.65 3.49
N LEU A 66 10.88 -13.40 3.91
CA LEU A 66 9.80 -12.49 4.29
C LEU A 66 8.86 -12.21 3.13
N LYS A 67 7.58 -12.38 3.40
CA LYS A 67 6.47 -12.04 2.50
C LYS A 67 5.75 -10.77 2.94
N ALA A 68 5.76 -10.52 4.26
CA ALA A 68 5.11 -9.33 4.81
C ALA A 68 5.82 -8.84 6.08
N ILE A 69 5.65 -7.55 6.35
CA ILE A 69 6.07 -6.89 7.57
C ILE A 69 4.87 -6.13 8.10
N VAL A 70 4.56 -6.32 9.39
CA VAL A 70 3.51 -5.60 10.10
C VAL A 70 4.17 -4.67 11.12
N ARG A 71 4.13 -3.37 10.84
CA ARG A 71 4.54 -2.37 11.82
C ARG A 71 3.40 -2.16 12.83
N ALA A 72 3.58 -2.61 14.07
CA ALA A 72 2.61 -2.45 15.15
C ALA A 72 2.55 -0.98 15.63
N GLY A 73 1.79 -0.18 14.89
CA GLY A 73 1.55 1.25 15.08
C GLY A 73 1.26 1.97 13.77
N VAL A 74 0.94 3.26 13.85
CA VAL A 74 0.47 4.08 12.71
C VAL A 74 1.61 4.53 11.80
N GLY A 75 2.66 5.13 12.37
CA GLY A 75 3.79 5.66 11.61
C GLY A 75 4.65 4.55 11.03
N VAL A 76 5.25 4.82 9.88
CA VAL A 76 6.12 3.86 9.17
C VAL A 76 7.45 4.51 8.77
N ASP A 77 7.84 5.56 9.49
CA ASP A 77 9.04 6.35 9.20
C ASP A 77 10.33 5.50 9.31
N ASN A 78 10.30 4.41 10.08
CA ASN A 78 11.39 3.44 10.23
C ASN A 78 11.27 2.22 9.31
N VAL A 79 10.43 2.26 8.27
CA VAL A 79 10.23 1.18 7.30
C VAL A 79 10.56 1.67 5.89
N ASP A 80 11.56 1.08 5.24
CA ASP A 80 11.85 1.31 3.82
C ASP A 80 10.78 0.62 2.95
N ILE A 81 9.68 1.35 2.69
CA ILE A 81 8.55 0.86 1.89
C ILE A 81 8.98 0.53 0.45
N ASP A 82 9.87 1.35 -0.14
CA ASP A 82 10.39 1.11 -1.48
C ASP A 82 11.29 -0.11 -1.53
N GLY A 83 12.14 -0.29 -0.51
CA GLY A 83 12.97 -1.48 -0.33
C GLY A 83 12.13 -2.76 -0.16
N CYS A 84 11.04 -2.70 0.62
CA CYS A 84 10.05 -3.77 0.72
C CYS A 84 9.45 -4.08 -0.65
N SER A 85 9.03 -3.05 -1.37
CA SER A 85 8.36 -3.19 -2.67
C SER A 85 9.27 -3.81 -3.73
N ARG A 86 10.54 -3.39 -3.81
CA ARG A 86 11.53 -4.00 -4.72
C ARG A 86 11.70 -5.50 -4.49
N ARG A 87 11.58 -5.95 -3.24
CA ARG A 87 11.72 -7.37 -2.85
C ARG A 87 10.41 -8.16 -2.84
N GLY A 88 9.30 -7.51 -3.19
CA GLY A 88 7.98 -8.13 -3.16
C GLY A 88 7.45 -8.40 -1.76
N ILE A 89 7.97 -7.68 -0.75
CA ILE A 89 7.53 -7.78 0.64
C ILE A 89 6.40 -6.77 0.87
N ILE A 90 5.29 -7.24 1.41
CA ILE A 90 4.13 -6.41 1.71
C ILE A 90 4.36 -5.70 3.05
N ALA A 91 4.34 -4.37 3.04
CA ALA A 91 4.42 -3.56 4.24
C ALA A 91 3.03 -3.18 4.72
N MET A 92 2.73 -3.46 5.98
CA MET A 92 1.44 -3.17 6.64
C MET A 92 1.66 -2.36 7.91
N ASN A 93 0.63 -1.61 8.33
CA ASN A 93 0.64 -0.89 9.60
C ASN A 93 -0.68 -1.08 10.36
N VAL A 94 -0.79 -0.43 11.52
CA VAL A 94 -2.00 -0.40 12.35
C VAL A 94 -2.50 1.04 12.44
N PRO A 95 -3.36 1.50 11.49
CA PRO A 95 -3.60 2.93 11.29
C PRO A 95 -4.60 3.57 12.27
N THR A 96 -5.41 2.78 13.00
CA THR A 96 -6.54 3.31 13.77
C THR A 96 -6.53 3.01 15.26
N ALA A 97 -5.79 2.01 15.70
CA ALA A 97 -5.85 1.48 17.07
C ALA A 97 -5.43 2.48 18.17
N ASN A 98 -4.64 3.52 17.83
CA ASN A 98 -4.23 4.57 18.77
C ASN A 98 -4.93 5.91 18.56
N THR A 99 -5.94 5.98 17.69
CA THR A 99 -6.58 7.26 17.30
C THR A 99 -7.07 8.04 18.53
N ILE A 100 -7.77 7.38 19.43
CA ILE A 100 -8.36 8.06 20.62
C ILE A 100 -7.26 8.52 21.57
N ALA A 101 -6.24 7.71 21.82
CA ALA A 101 -5.12 8.07 22.67
C ALA A 101 -4.39 9.35 22.17
N ALA A 102 -4.10 9.43 20.87
CA ALA A 102 -3.49 10.62 20.26
C ALA A 102 -4.40 11.86 20.35
N VAL A 103 -5.70 11.69 20.16
CA VAL A 103 -6.69 12.77 20.32
C VAL A 103 -6.70 13.31 21.73
N GLU A 104 -6.72 12.44 22.73
CA GLU A 104 -6.78 12.82 24.15
C GLU A 104 -5.48 13.50 24.60
N LEU A 105 -4.33 12.99 24.16
CA LEU A 105 -3.05 13.65 24.43
C LEU A 105 -2.96 15.04 23.77
N THR A 106 -3.47 15.19 22.55
CA THR A 106 -3.54 16.50 21.88
C THR A 106 -4.39 17.48 22.68
N MET A 107 -5.55 17.04 23.20
CA MET A 107 -6.39 17.87 24.07
C MET A 107 -5.72 18.19 25.40
N ALA A 108 -4.97 17.25 25.99
CA ALA A 108 -4.20 17.48 27.21
C ALA A 108 -3.14 18.58 26.99
N HIS A 109 -2.33 18.49 25.93
CA HIS A 109 -1.37 19.55 25.56
C HIS A 109 -2.05 20.90 25.25
N MET A 110 -3.23 20.87 24.62
CA MET A 110 -3.99 22.10 24.35
C MET A 110 -4.44 22.79 25.65
N LEU A 111 -4.93 22.01 26.62
CA LEU A 111 -5.33 22.51 27.94
C LEU A 111 -4.09 22.97 28.76
N ALA A 112 -2.99 22.24 28.69
CA ALA A 112 -1.72 22.61 29.29
C ALA A 112 -1.21 23.94 28.70
N ALA A 113 -1.24 24.08 27.38
CA ALA A 113 -0.86 25.31 26.68
C ALA A 113 -1.78 26.50 27.03
N ALA A 114 -3.06 26.25 27.32
CA ALA A 114 -3.98 27.29 27.75
C ALA A 114 -3.75 27.75 29.19
N ARG A 115 -3.29 26.88 30.09
CA ARG A 115 -3.31 27.10 31.54
C ARG A 115 -1.95 26.93 32.21
N SER A 116 -0.85 26.64 31.48
CA SER A 116 0.51 26.40 32.00
C SER A 116 0.53 25.40 33.17
N LEU A 117 -0.24 24.29 33.02
CA LEU A 117 -0.59 23.39 34.14
C LEU A 117 0.64 22.78 34.80
N GLU A 118 1.58 22.29 33.99
CA GLU A 118 2.79 21.60 34.49
C GLU A 118 3.70 22.52 35.30
N TYR A 119 3.86 23.76 34.82
CA TYR A 119 4.73 24.75 35.47
C TYR A 119 4.11 25.27 36.76
N ALA A 120 2.79 25.57 36.76
CA ALA A 120 2.08 25.95 37.97
C ALA A 120 2.08 24.81 39.01
N HIS A 121 1.99 23.55 38.55
CA HIS A 121 2.10 22.38 39.41
C HIS A 121 3.51 22.26 40.03
N ASN A 122 4.57 22.43 39.23
CA ASN A 122 5.94 22.35 39.71
C ASN A 122 6.26 23.46 40.70
N ASP A 123 5.89 24.71 40.41
CA ASP A 123 6.04 25.83 41.35
C ASP A 123 5.47 25.47 42.73
N LEU A 124 4.23 24.96 42.78
CA LEU A 124 3.61 24.64 44.07
C LEU A 124 4.15 23.35 44.71
N LYS A 125 4.23 22.28 43.92
CA LYS A 125 4.55 20.95 44.45
C LYS A 125 6.05 20.76 44.78
N LEU A 126 6.93 21.24 43.90
CA LEU A 126 8.37 21.06 44.01
C LEU A 126 9.01 22.25 44.72
N ASP A 127 8.74 23.45 44.26
CA ASP A 127 9.43 24.66 44.71
C ASP A 127 8.71 25.35 45.87
N ARG A 128 7.50 24.91 46.26
CA ARG A 128 6.67 25.48 47.35
C ARG A 128 6.33 26.96 47.17
N ILE A 129 6.22 27.39 45.89
CA ILE A 129 5.91 28.77 45.52
C ILE A 129 4.38 28.92 45.34
N TRP A 130 3.80 29.89 46.04
CA TRP A 130 2.42 30.27 45.88
C TRP A 130 2.29 31.65 45.26
N LYS A 131 2.34 31.74 43.90
CA LYS A 131 2.23 32.98 43.10
C LYS A 131 1.25 32.79 41.95
N ARG A 132 -0.04 33.09 42.20
CA ARG A 132 -1.11 32.90 41.19
C ARG A 132 -0.94 33.77 39.97
N GLU A 133 -0.49 35.02 40.16
CA GLU A 133 -0.26 36.03 39.13
C GLU A 133 0.84 35.69 38.15
N LYS A 134 1.71 34.73 38.44
CA LYS A 134 2.74 34.22 37.52
C LYS A 134 2.11 33.42 36.36
N TRP A 135 0.96 32.78 36.59
CA TRP A 135 0.36 31.79 35.70
C TRP A 135 -1.03 32.20 35.17
N TYR A 136 -1.14 33.45 34.66
CA TYR A 136 -2.34 33.86 33.94
C TYR A 136 -2.47 33.10 32.62
N GLY A 137 -3.50 32.24 32.51
CA GLY A 137 -3.81 31.50 31.31
C GLY A 137 -4.85 32.20 30.42
N VAL A 138 -5.31 31.47 29.43
CA VAL A 138 -6.42 31.87 28.56
C VAL A 138 -7.50 30.79 28.57
N GLU A 139 -8.73 31.17 28.25
CA GLU A 139 -9.84 30.24 28.04
C GLU A 139 -9.84 29.74 26.60
N LEU A 140 -10.29 28.51 26.36
CA LEU A 140 -10.52 27.97 25.02
C LEU A 140 -11.82 28.54 24.42
N PHE A 141 -12.77 28.91 25.25
CA PHE A 141 -14.07 29.42 24.85
C PHE A 141 -13.95 30.64 23.92
N LYS A 142 -14.65 30.59 22.78
CA LYS A 142 -14.64 31.61 21.72
C LYS A 142 -13.25 31.90 21.10
N LYS A 143 -12.29 31.02 21.30
CA LYS A 143 -11.00 31.05 20.58
C LYS A 143 -11.09 30.29 19.27
N LYS A 144 -10.33 30.73 18.27
CA LYS A 144 -10.22 30.02 17.00
C LYS A 144 -9.15 28.94 17.07
N LEU A 145 -9.54 27.71 16.71
CA LEU A 145 -8.62 26.59 16.53
C LEU A 145 -8.40 26.31 15.04
N GLY A 146 -7.18 26.52 14.56
CA GLY A 146 -6.73 26.04 13.26
C GLY A 146 -6.35 24.56 13.33
N VAL A 147 -6.97 23.75 12.49
CA VAL A 147 -6.69 22.30 12.39
C VAL A 147 -6.06 22.02 11.02
N ILE A 148 -4.80 21.64 11.01
CA ILE A 148 -4.07 21.25 9.79
C ILE A 148 -4.12 19.72 9.69
N GLY A 149 -4.78 19.18 8.64
CA GLY A 149 -5.10 17.76 8.52
C GLY A 149 -6.37 17.37 9.26
N PHE A 150 -7.42 17.05 8.52
CA PHE A 150 -8.76 16.74 9.07
C PHE A 150 -9.14 15.25 8.89
N GLY A 151 -8.14 14.38 9.06
CA GLY A 151 -8.28 12.93 9.03
C GLY A 151 -8.86 12.35 10.34
N ASN A 152 -8.50 11.10 10.64
CA ASN A 152 -9.01 10.36 11.81
C ASN A 152 -8.76 11.07 13.15
N ILE A 153 -7.61 11.71 13.33
CA ILE A 153 -7.24 12.40 14.57
C ILE A 153 -7.77 13.84 14.54
N GLY A 154 -7.44 14.63 13.52
CA GLY A 154 -7.79 16.05 13.46
C GLY A 154 -9.29 16.33 13.57
N SER A 155 -10.13 15.53 12.92
CA SER A 155 -11.59 15.66 13.02
C SER A 155 -12.12 15.41 14.43
N ARG A 156 -11.54 14.44 15.15
CA ARG A 156 -11.93 14.09 16.52
C ARG A 156 -11.40 15.10 17.55
N VAL A 157 -10.23 15.68 17.32
CA VAL A 157 -9.73 16.83 18.12
C VAL A 157 -10.64 18.02 17.92
N ALA A 158 -10.99 18.37 16.68
CA ALA A 158 -11.90 19.45 16.36
C ALA A 158 -13.26 19.30 17.03
N ALA A 159 -13.85 18.10 17.03
CA ALA A 159 -15.11 17.81 17.69
C ALA A 159 -15.06 18.06 19.21
N ARG A 160 -13.95 17.68 19.87
CA ARG A 160 -13.74 17.93 21.31
C ARG A 160 -13.49 19.41 21.60
N ALA A 161 -12.66 20.07 20.80
CA ALA A 161 -12.41 21.50 20.93
C ALA A 161 -13.69 22.33 20.74
N LYS A 162 -14.58 21.92 19.83
CA LYS A 162 -15.90 22.54 19.67
C LYS A 162 -16.76 22.41 20.92
N ALA A 163 -16.69 21.27 21.63
CA ALA A 163 -17.39 21.09 22.91
C ALA A 163 -16.85 22.03 24.00
N PHE A 164 -15.61 22.51 23.92
CA PHE A 164 -15.08 23.60 24.73
C PHE A 164 -15.49 25.01 24.23
N GLY A 165 -16.35 25.09 23.21
CA GLY A 165 -16.82 26.35 22.64
C GLY A 165 -15.80 27.09 21.76
N MET A 166 -14.86 26.38 21.17
CA MET A 166 -13.94 26.93 20.19
C MET A 166 -14.58 27.03 18.79
N ASP A 167 -14.16 28.03 18.01
CA ASP A 167 -14.47 28.14 16.59
C ASP A 167 -13.42 27.35 15.78
N ILE A 168 -13.86 26.34 15.02
CA ILE A 168 -12.98 25.46 14.27
C ILE A 168 -12.77 25.96 12.84
N ILE A 169 -11.51 26.11 12.43
CA ILE A 169 -11.11 26.37 11.04
C ILE A 169 -10.19 25.22 10.61
N ALA A 170 -10.55 24.48 9.54
CA ALA A 170 -9.80 23.33 9.11
C ALA A 170 -9.24 23.51 7.69
N TYR A 171 -7.97 23.12 7.53
CA TYR A 171 -7.25 23.04 6.27
C TYR A 171 -6.82 21.61 6.00
N ASP A 172 -7.33 21.02 4.92
CA ASP A 172 -6.91 19.71 4.42
C ASP A 172 -7.23 19.64 2.91
N PRO A 173 -6.23 19.61 2.02
CA PRO A 173 -6.46 19.60 0.58
C PRO A 173 -7.06 18.31 0.03
N TYR A 174 -7.13 17.24 0.84
CA TYR A 174 -7.48 15.88 0.38
C TYR A 174 -8.86 15.40 0.85
N ILE A 175 -9.59 16.20 1.64
CA ILE A 175 -10.91 15.81 2.15
C ILE A 175 -12.05 16.52 1.44
N ASP A 176 -13.24 15.92 1.52
CA ASP A 176 -14.48 16.62 1.17
C ASP A 176 -14.78 17.71 2.22
N PRO A 177 -14.93 18.98 1.79
CA PRO A 177 -15.27 20.10 2.67
C PRO A 177 -16.52 19.87 3.53
N SER A 178 -17.48 19.07 3.06
CA SER A 178 -18.70 18.74 3.80
C SER A 178 -18.42 18.15 5.18
N LYS A 179 -17.36 17.35 5.34
CA LYS A 179 -16.95 16.75 6.62
C LYS A 179 -16.68 17.79 7.71
N VAL A 180 -16.13 18.94 7.34
CA VAL A 180 -15.87 20.05 8.26
C VAL A 180 -17.15 20.85 8.52
N ILE A 181 -17.91 21.14 7.46
CA ILE A 181 -19.15 21.93 7.51
C ILE A 181 -20.22 21.21 8.34
N ASP A 182 -20.41 19.90 8.13
CA ASP A 182 -21.42 19.09 8.85
C ASP A 182 -21.13 19.01 10.36
N MET A 183 -19.84 19.06 10.73
CA MET A 183 -19.44 19.17 12.13
C MET A 183 -19.69 20.59 12.68
N GLY A 184 -20.00 21.57 11.81
CA GLY A 184 -20.21 23.00 12.13
C GLY A 184 -18.89 23.73 12.33
N GLY A 185 -17.84 23.35 11.61
CA GLY A 185 -16.59 24.09 11.44
C GLY A 185 -16.57 24.87 10.13
N THR A 186 -15.49 25.61 9.90
CA THR A 186 -15.20 26.34 8.65
C THR A 186 -14.08 25.62 7.91
N TYR A 187 -14.33 25.20 6.68
CA TYR A 187 -13.29 24.69 5.79
C TYR A 187 -12.62 25.84 5.05
N THR A 188 -11.29 25.79 4.92
CA THR A 188 -10.53 26.76 4.12
C THR A 188 -9.53 26.07 3.20
N LYS A 189 -9.32 26.67 2.02
CA LYS A 189 -8.19 26.35 1.11
C LYS A 189 -7.02 27.32 1.28
N ASN A 190 -7.23 28.42 2.01
CA ASN A 190 -6.22 29.42 2.26
C ASN A 190 -5.49 29.12 3.57
N PHE A 191 -4.22 28.78 3.49
CA PHE A 191 -3.41 28.43 4.66
C PHE A 191 -3.25 29.61 5.64
N ASP A 192 -3.29 30.87 5.15
CA ASP A 192 -3.19 32.06 5.99
C ASP A 192 -4.38 32.20 6.96
N ASP A 193 -5.55 31.60 6.67
CA ASP A 193 -6.69 31.58 7.61
C ASP A 193 -6.37 30.73 8.85
N ILE A 194 -5.57 29.67 8.71
CA ILE A 194 -5.07 28.86 9.82
C ILE A 194 -4.07 29.68 10.65
N LEU A 195 -3.17 30.40 10.01
CA LEU A 195 -2.17 31.23 10.71
C LEU A 195 -2.82 32.36 11.52
N ALA A 196 -4.03 32.78 11.15
CA ALA A 196 -4.81 33.77 11.89
C ALA A 196 -5.56 33.22 13.12
N CYS A 197 -5.40 31.94 13.49
CA CYS A 197 -6.05 31.31 14.64
C CYS A 197 -5.32 31.60 15.97
N ASP A 198 -6.01 31.40 17.09
CA ASP A 198 -5.45 31.58 18.43
C ASP A 198 -4.68 30.34 18.89
N PHE A 199 -5.14 29.16 18.46
CA PHE A 199 -4.51 27.85 18.63
C PHE A 199 -4.38 27.19 17.27
N ILE A 200 -3.28 26.46 17.06
CA ILE A 200 -3.07 25.67 15.84
C ILE A 200 -2.61 24.26 16.25
N THR A 201 -3.24 23.24 15.69
CA THR A 201 -2.87 21.85 15.87
C THR A 201 -2.68 21.17 14.53
N ILE A 202 -1.67 20.30 14.42
CA ILE A 202 -1.31 19.65 13.17
C ILE A 202 -1.46 18.13 13.27
N HIS A 203 -2.09 17.53 12.25
CA HIS A 203 -2.43 16.09 12.19
C HIS A 203 -2.20 15.51 10.79
N THR A 204 -1.14 15.92 10.13
CA THR A 204 -0.74 15.44 8.81
C THR A 204 0.35 14.36 8.90
N PRO A 205 0.49 13.47 7.93
CA PRO A 205 1.69 12.65 7.79
C PRO A 205 2.90 13.56 7.48
N LYS A 206 4.11 13.09 7.80
CA LYS A 206 5.35 13.73 7.39
C LYS A 206 5.69 13.31 5.95
N THR A 207 5.71 14.27 5.05
CA THR A 207 6.10 14.12 3.64
C THR A 207 7.09 15.21 3.27
N LYS A 208 7.58 15.22 2.03
CA LYS A 208 8.41 16.33 1.52
C LYS A 208 7.66 17.68 1.56
N GLU A 209 6.32 17.66 1.38
CA GLU A 209 5.49 18.86 1.34
C GLU A 209 5.11 19.35 2.74
N THR A 210 5.03 18.47 3.73
CA THR A 210 4.63 18.80 5.10
C THR A 210 5.82 18.97 6.05
N THR A 211 7.02 18.58 5.65
CA THR A 211 8.25 18.84 6.42
C THR A 211 8.48 20.35 6.52
N ASP A 212 8.68 20.82 7.77
CA ASP A 212 8.84 22.25 8.11
C ASP A 212 7.68 23.13 7.62
N MET A 213 6.47 22.56 7.51
CA MET A 213 5.28 23.25 7.02
C MET A 213 4.97 24.52 7.84
N ILE A 214 5.30 24.51 9.13
CA ILE A 214 5.27 25.68 10.01
C ILE A 214 6.71 26.06 10.32
N GLY A 215 7.24 27.00 9.55
CA GLY A 215 8.57 27.56 9.71
C GLY A 215 8.55 29.01 10.19
N ALA A 216 9.68 29.69 10.12
CA ALA A 216 9.83 31.07 10.59
C ALA A 216 8.89 32.06 9.86
N LYS A 217 8.63 31.83 8.58
CA LYS A 217 7.73 32.70 7.78
C LYS A 217 6.29 32.58 8.23
N GLU A 218 5.84 31.36 8.50
CA GLU A 218 4.49 31.08 8.96
C GLU A 218 4.29 31.60 10.37
N ILE A 219 5.24 31.37 11.29
CA ILE A 219 5.20 31.91 12.66
C ILE A 219 5.16 33.43 12.65
N ALA A 220 5.93 34.10 11.80
CA ALA A 220 5.91 35.55 11.70
C ALA A 220 4.54 36.12 11.31
N LYS A 221 3.75 35.39 10.48
CA LYS A 221 2.40 35.77 10.07
C LYS A 221 1.34 35.48 11.13
N MET A 222 1.60 34.60 12.10
CA MET A 222 0.64 34.23 13.12
C MET A 222 0.28 35.38 14.04
N LYS A 223 -0.80 35.25 14.78
CA LYS A 223 -1.14 36.16 15.87
C LYS A 223 -0.05 36.18 16.93
N ASP A 224 0.18 37.31 17.55
CA ASP A 224 1.01 37.38 18.75
C ASP A 224 0.32 36.62 19.88
N GLY A 225 1.06 35.77 20.55
CA GLY A 225 0.55 34.91 21.59
C GLY A 225 -0.19 33.65 21.11
N VAL A 226 -0.01 33.23 19.86
CA VAL A 226 -0.52 31.96 19.33
C VAL A 226 -0.02 30.76 20.16
N ARG A 227 -0.79 29.69 20.20
CA ARG A 227 -0.43 28.43 20.83
C ARG A 227 -0.39 27.30 19.80
N LEU A 228 0.71 26.55 19.79
CA LEU A 228 0.98 25.52 18.80
C LEU A 228 1.01 24.14 19.42
N ILE A 229 0.31 23.17 18.82
CA ILE A 229 0.23 21.79 19.33
C ILE A 229 0.67 20.80 18.24
N ASN A 230 1.62 19.91 18.56
CA ASN A 230 2.04 18.85 17.67
C ASN A 230 2.20 17.52 18.43
N CYS A 231 1.21 16.64 18.27
CA CYS A 231 1.23 15.24 18.70
C CYS A 231 1.17 14.29 17.49
N ALA A 232 1.62 14.75 16.31
CA ALA A 232 1.58 13.99 15.06
C ALA A 232 2.96 13.44 14.67
N ARG A 233 3.86 14.30 14.16
CA ARG A 233 5.23 13.93 13.77
C ARG A 233 6.21 15.07 14.03
N GLY A 234 7.42 14.72 14.47
CA GLY A 234 8.55 15.65 14.53
C GLY A 234 8.95 16.15 13.14
N GLY A 235 9.30 17.43 13.05
CA GLY A 235 9.67 18.09 11.80
C GLY A 235 8.49 18.57 10.94
N LEU A 236 7.25 18.53 11.44
CA LEU A 236 6.12 19.27 10.85
C LEU A 236 6.18 20.75 11.21
N TYR A 237 6.57 21.04 12.45
CA TYR A 237 7.03 22.37 12.86
C TYR A 237 8.55 22.39 12.77
N ASN A 238 9.11 23.43 12.18
CA ASN A 238 10.55 23.68 12.24
C ASN A 238 10.94 24.00 13.69
N GLU A 239 11.72 23.13 14.32
CA GLU A 239 12.00 23.20 15.75
C GLU A 239 12.82 24.44 16.15
N GLU A 240 13.74 24.89 15.28
CA GLU A 240 14.51 26.12 15.49
C GLU A 240 13.62 27.36 15.42
N ALA A 241 12.75 27.43 14.39
CA ALA A 241 11.78 28.53 14.26
C ALA A 241 10.78 28.55 15.42
N LEU A 242 10.36 27.39 15.90
CA LEU A 242 9.47 27.25 17.06
C LEU A 242 10.19 27.74 18.33
N TYR A 243 11.44 27.37 18.53
CA TYR A 243 12.25 27.83 19.66
C TYR A 243 12.36 29.35 19.69
N GLU A 244 12.73 30.00 18.57
CA GLU A 244 12.82 31.45 18.49
C GLU A 244 11.45 32.14 18.64
N GLY A 245 10.38 31.53 18.12
CA GLY A 245 9.01 31.99 18.32
C GLY A 245 8.57 31.98 19.79
N LEU A 246 8.90 30.93 20.53
CA LEU A 246 8.62 30.80 21.97
C LEU A 246 9.46 31.78 22.79
N LYS A 247 10.74 31.89 22.47
CA LYS A 247 11.68 32.78 23.17
C LYS A 247 11.34 34.26 22.99
N SER A 248 10.86 34.66 21.81
CA SER A 248 10.43 36.02 21.52
C SER A 248 9.04 36.36 22.09
N GLY A 249 8.25 35.37 22.52
CA GLY A 249 6.88 35.51 22.95
C GLY A 249 5.86 35.61 21.78
N LYS A 250 6.30 35.53 20.53
CA LYS A 250 5.41 35.44 19.37
C LYS A 250 4.50 34.21 19.47
N VAL A 251 5.06 33.07 19.86
CA VAL A 251 4.36 31.88 20.30
C VAL A 251 4.29 31.90 21.81
N ALA A 252 3.10 32.03 22.38
CA ALA A 252 2.94 32.11 23.83
C ALA A 252 3.21 30.78 24.52
N PHE A 253 2.88 29.66 23.87
CA PHE A 253 3.07 28.32 24.42
C PHE A 253 3.04 27.27 23.30
N ALA A 254 3.77 26.17 23.47
CA ALA A 254 3.67 25.02 22.59
C ALA A 254 3.44 23.72 23.38
N GLY A 255 2.66 22.79 22.81
CA GLY A 255 2.51 21.42 23.28
C GLY A 255 3.13 20.44 22.28
N ILE A 256 4.19 19.75 22.66
CA ILE A 256 5.02 18.94 21.73
C ILE A 256 5.19 17.53 22.30
N ASP A 257 4.68 16.54 21.57
CA ASP A 257 4.85 15.12 21.90
C ASP A 257 5.93 14.43 21.06
N VAL A 258 6.34 15.07 19.95
CA VAL A 258 7.16 14.45 18.91
C VAL A 258 8.29 15.38 18.46
N PHE A 259 9.46 14.81 18.16
CA PHE A 259 10.66 15.55 17.78
C PHE A 259 11.25 15.00 16.48
N THR A 260 11.98 15.84 15.75
CA THR A 260 12.65 15.44 14.50
C THR A 260 13.67 14.32 14.74
N LYS A 261 14.34 14.38 15.89
CA LYS A 261 15.26 13.34 16.36
C LYS A 261 14.83 12.86 17.74
N GLU A 262 14.51 11.60 17.84
CA GLU A 262 14.14 10.93 19.10
C GLU A 262 15.17 9.82 19.45
N PRO A 263 15.50 9.63 20.73
CA PRO A 263 15.06 10.38 21.92
C PRO A 263 15.64 11.80 22.00
N ALA A 264 14.83 12.76 22.45
CA ALA A 264 15.13 14.20 22.45
C ALA A 264 15.57 14.71 23.84
N THR A 265 16.44 13.99 24.54
CA THR A 265 16.83 14.29 25.94
C THR A 265 17.66 15.55 26.14
N ASN A 266 18.25 16.11 25.07
CA ASN A 266 19.08 17.32 25.10
C ASN A 266 18.57 18.37 24.11
N HIS A 267 17.27 18.45 23.91
CA HIS A 267 16.66 19.34 22.93
C HIS A 267 16.47 20.77 23.50
N PRO A 268 16.79 21.86 22.74
CA PRO A 268 16.68 23.24 23.24
C PRO A 268 15.28 23.63 23.75
N LEU A 269 14.22 23.07 23.19
CA LEU A 269 12.84 23.33 23.65
C LEU A 269 12.62 22.91 25.11
N LEU A 270 13.42 21.98 25.65
CA LEU A 270 13.29 21.51 27.03
C LEU A 270 13.72 22.55 28.07
N ASP A 271 14.48 23.55 27.64
CA ASP A 271 14.98 24.63 28.51
C ASP A 271 14.00 25.81 28.64
N LEU A 272 12.85 25.76 27.94
CA LEU A 272 11.86 26.83 27.93
C LEU A 272 10.71 26.58 28.91
N ASP A 273 10.26 27.66 29.61
CA ASP A 273 9.14 27.60 30.59
C ASP A 273 7.75 27.69 29.94
N ASN A 274 7.67 27.78 28.61
CA ASN A 274 6.42 27.93 27.87
C ASN A 274 6.21 26.82 26.82
N VAL A 275 6.70 25.61 27.14
CA VAL A 275 6.48 24.44 26.31
C VAL A 275 6.10 23.23 27.19
N SER A 276 5.02 22.54 26.86
CA SER A 276 4.64 21.24 27.44
C SER A 276 5.19 20.15 26.52
N VAL A 277 6.01 19.27 27.07
CA VAL A 277 6.69 18.20 26.30
C VAL A 277 6.40 16.82 26.86
N THR A 278 6.22 15.85 25.96
CA THR A 278 6.07 14.43 26.32
C THR A 278 6.93 13.56 25.39
N PRO A 279 7.43 12.41 25.87
CA PRO A 279 8.35 11.55 25.12
C PRO A 279 7.58 10.59 24.18
N HIS A 280 6.87 11.16 23.19
CA HIS A 280 6.12 10.44 22.14
C HIS A 280 5.07 9.46 22.73
N LEU A 281 4.15 10.00 23.53
CA LEU A 281 3.12 9.25 24.25
C LEU A 281 1.78 9.11 23.47
N GLY A 282 1.70 9.59 22.24
CA GLY A 282 0.45 9.59 21.45
C GLY A 282 -0.26 8.24 21.33
N ALA A 283 0.46 7.13 21.46
CA ALA A 283 -0.10 5.78 21.46
C ALA A 283 0.06 5.06 22.81
N ASN A 284 0.53 5.74 23.85
CA ASN A 284 0.95 5.10 25.10
C ASN A 284 -0.16 5.05 26.16
N THR A 285 -1.28 4.42 25.83
CA THR A 285 -2.34 4.04 26.78
C THR A 285 -2.49 2.53 26.83
N LEU A 286 -3.03 1.99 27.93
CA LEU A 286 -3.23 0.53 28.09
C LEU A 286 -4.10 -0.03 26.97
N GLU A 287 -5.17 0.66 26.63
CA GLU A 287 -6.12 0.28 25.58
C GLU A 287 -5.46 0.31 24.20
N SER A 288 -4.74 1.38 23.91
CA SER A 288 -4.06 1.54 22.62
C SER A 288 -2.98 0.48 22.41
N GLN A 289 -2.13 0.24 23.41
CA GLN A 289 -1.09 -0.80 23.35
C GLN A 289 -1.68 -2.19 23.15
N ARG A 290 -2.78 -2.50 23.83
CA ARG A 290 -3.52 -3.75 23.65
C ARG A 290 -4.12 -3.87 22.25
N ASN A 291 -4.81 -2.85 21.77
CA ASN A 291 -5.49 -2.86 20.47
C ASN A 291 -4.47 -2.93 19.32
N ILE A 292 -3.36 -2.20 19.40
CA ILE A 292 -2.26 -2.28 18.42
C ILE A 292 -1.71 -3.71 18.35
N ALA A 293 -1.47 -4.38 19.49
CA ALA A 293 -0.93 -5.73 19.50
C ALA A 293 -1.92 -6.75 18.91
N VAL A 294 -3.20 -6.63 19.23
CA VAL A 294 -4.25 -7.52 18.67
C VAL A 294 -4.31 -7.35 17.16
N GLU A 295 -4.48 -6.12 16.67
CA GLU A 295 -4.63 -5.85 15.24
C GLU A 295 -3.36 -6.23 14.44
N ALA A 296 -2.17 -5.94 14.96
CA ALA A 296 -0.92 -6.31 14.31
C ALA A 296 -0.76 -7.83 14.19
N VAL A 297 -1.11 -8.58 15.23
CA VAL A 297 -1.02 -10.05 15.24
C VAL A 297 -2.06 -10.66 14.29
N GLU A 298 -3.30 -10.19 14.30
CA GLU A 298 -4.34 -10.66 13.38
C GLU A 298 -3.92 -10.44 11.92
N GLN A 299 -3.39 -9.27 11.58
CA GLN A 299 -2.85 -8.99 10.25
C GLN A 299 -1.67 -9.92 9.90
N ALA A 300 -0.75 -10.16 10.84
CA ALA A 300 0.40 -11.04 10.62
C ALA A 300 -0.03 -12.50 10.37
N ILE A 301 -1.04 -13.00 11.07
CA ILE A 301 -1.61 -14.33 10.87
C ILE A 301 -2.24 -14.46 9.48
N LEU A 302 -3.06 -13.48 9.09
CA LEU A 302 -3.68 -13.45 7.75
C LEU A 302 -2.62 -13.42 6.65
N ALA A 303 -1.58 -12.61 6.82
CA ALA A 303 -0.47 -12.50 5.88
C ALA A 303 0.37 -13.79 5.81
N ALA A 304 0.67 -14.42 6.94
CA ALA A 304 1.42 -15.68 6.99
C ALA A 304 0.69 -16.80 6.24
N ARG A 305 -0.63 -16.84 6.33
CA ARG A 305 -1.49 -17.78 5.61
C ARG A 305 -1.72 -17.39 4.14
N GLY A 306 -1.37 -16.17 3.74
CA GLY A 306 -1.63 -15.65 2.40
C GLY A 306 -3.11 -15.41 2.11
N ILE A 307 -3.92 -15.16 3.15
CA ILE A 307 -5.38 -14.96 3.03
C ILE A 307 -5.68 -13.52 2.61
N SER A 308 -5.13 -12.54 3.33
CA SER A 308 -5.29 -11.11 3.03
C SER A 308 -4.18 -10.28 3.68
N TYR A 309 -4.09 -9.03 3.26
CA TYR A 309 -3.09 -8.07 3.73
C TYR A 309 -3.77 -6.75 4.12
N PRO A 310 -4.53 -6.73 5.23
CA PRO A 310 -5.22 -5.53 5.68
C PRO A 310 -4.22 -4.39 5.92
N ASN A 311 -4.65 -3.17 5.63
CA ASN A 311 -3.82 -1.97 5.80
C ASN A 311 -2.45 -2.01 5.10
N ALA A 312 -2.33 -2.77 4.02
CA ALA A 312 -1.12 -2.77 3.21
C ALA A 312 -0.86 -1.39 2.59
N LEU A 313 0.41 -0.98 2.62
CA LEU A 313 0.85 0.35 2.20
C LEU A 313 1.38 0.37 0.76
N ASN A 314 1.86 -0.78 0.28
CA ASN A 314 2.53 -0.92 -1.00
C ASN A 314 1.84 -1.91 -1.96
N LEU A 315 0.56 -2.18 -1.74
CA LEU A 315 -0.25 -2.92 -2.71
C LEU A 315 -0.75 -2.00 -3.82
N PRO A 316 -0.68 -2.42 -5.09
CA PRO A 316 -1.18 -1.65 -6.23
C PRO A 316 -2.70 -1.50 -6.22
N ILE A 317 -3.38 -2.36 -5.50
CA ILE A 317 -4.83 -2.36 -5.34
C ILE A 317 -5.21 -3.02 -4.01
N LYS A 318 -6.14 -2.41 -3.30
CA LYS A 318 -6.77 -3.03 -2.14
C LYS A 318 -7.98 -3.82 -2.61
N THR A 319 -7.97 -5.12 -2.41
CA THR A 319 -9.05 -6.02 -2.85
C THR A 319 -10.41 -5.64 -2.25
N GLU A 320 -10.40 -5.05 -1.06
CA GLU A 320 -11.59 -4.59 -0.33
C GLU A 320 -12.28 -3.39 -0.99
N ASP A 321 -11.55 -2.60 -1.80
CA ASP A 321 -12.05 -1.42 -2.49
C ASP A 321 -12.57 -1.73 -3.91
N LEU A 322 -12.50 -3.02 -4.35
CA LEU A 322 -12.88 -3.41 -5.69
C LEU A 322 -14.36 -3.80 -5.80
N PRO A 323 -15.08 -3.28 -6.78
CA PRO A 323 -16.38 -3.83 -7.13
C PRO A 323 -16.27 -5.33 -7.50
N PRO A 324 -17.25 -6.16 -7.12
CA PRO A 324 -17.19 -7.61 -7.36
C PRO A 324 -16.96 -8.01 -8.83
N PHE A 325 -17.39 -7.19 -9.78
CA PHE A 325 -17.22 -7.48 -11.22
C PHE A 325 -15.75 -7.38 -11.68
N VAL A 326 -14.86 -6.73 -10.92
CA VAL A 326 -13.44 -6.54 -11.29
C VAL A 326 -12.61 -7.77 -10.98
N GLU A 327 -12.91 -8.48 -9.90
CA GLU A 327 -12.12 -9.63 -9.41
C GLU A 327 -11.87 -10.70 -10.49
N PRO A 328 -12.86 -11.16 -11.28
CA PRO A 328 -12.63 -12.13 -12.35
C PRO A 328 -11.69 -11.63 -13.45
N TYR A 329 -11.62 -10.31 -13.67
CA TYR A 329 -10.72 -9.71 -14.67
C TYR A 329 -9.28 -9.67 -14.21
N ILE A 330 -9.00 -9.63 -12.91
CA ILE A 330 -7.65 -9.72 -12.35
C ILE A 330 -6.99 -11.04 -12.76
N ASP A 331 -7.63 -12.15 -12.43
CA ASP A 331 -7.15 -13.49 -12.76
C ASP A 331 -7.08 -13.71 -14.29
N LEU A 332 -8.13 -13.28 -15.03
CA LEU A 332 -8.14 -13.36 -16.48
C LEU A 332 -6.96 -12.60 -17.12
N THR A 333 -6.65 -11.40 -16.63
CA THR A 333 -5.56 -10.58 -17.17
C THR A 333 -4.20 -11.24 -16.97
N SER A 334 -3.96 -11.80 -15.78
CA SER A 334 -2.74 -12.56 -15.49
C SER A 334 -2.61 -13.79 -16.39
N LYS A 335 -3.68 -14.56 -16.56
CA LYS A 335 -3.70 -15.74 -17.44
C LYS A 335 -3.48 -15.40 -18.92
N MET A 336 -4.09 -14.32 -19.41
CA MET A 336 -3.86 -13.85 -20.78
C MET A 336 -2.42 -13.44 -21.03
N ALA A 337 -1.82 -12.72 -20.09
CA ALA A 337 -0.42 -12.32 -20.17
C ALA A 337 0.52 -13.53 -20.11
N PHE A 338 0.25 -14.48 -19.24
CA PHE A 338 1.00 -15.72 -19.14
C PHE A 338 0.92 -16.55 -20.44
N LEU A 339 -0.27 -16.66 -21.03
CA LEU A 339 -0.45 -17.31 -22.34
C LEU A 339 0.34 -16.58 -23.43
N ALA A 340 0.26 -15.25 -23.49
CA ALA A 340 0.97 -14.47 -24.49
C ALA A 340 2.50 -14.66 -24.40
N ALA A 341 3.05 -14.74 -23.19
CA ALA A 341 4.46 -15.01 -22.96
C ALA A 341 4.88 -16.42 -23.41
N GLN A 342 4.01 -17.42 -23.24
CA GLN A 342 4.28 -18.79 -23.69
C GLN A 342 4.17 -18.96 -25.21
N ILE A 343 3.36 -18.13 -25.91
CA ILE A 343 3.27 -18.13 -27.37
C ILE A 343 4.57 -17.60 -28.00
N ASN A 344 5.23 -16.63 -27.38
CA ASN A 344 6.50 -16.10 -27.86
C ASN A 344 7.51 -15.99 -26.70
N LYS A 345 8.37 -17.00 -26.58
CA LYS A 345 9.36 -17.15 -25.48
C LYS A 345 10.63 -16.31 -25.68
N SER A 346 10.51 -15.12 -26.26
CA SER A 346 11.64 -14.21 -26.45
C SER A 346 11.66 -13.10 -25.38
N ALA A 347 12.77 -12.37 -25.30
CA ALA A 347 12.90 -11.28 -24.35
C ALA A 347 11.79 -10.23 -24.53
N ILE A 348 11.09 -9.94 -23.43
CA ILE A 348 9.98 -8.98 -23.41
C ILE A 348 10.54 -7.57 -23.38
N LYS A 349 10.08 -6.71 -24.31
CA LYS A 349 10.42 -5.28 -24.41
C LYS A 349 9.32 -4.37 -23.92
N ALA A 350 8.04 -4.78 -24.13
CA ALA A 350 6.91 -3.99 -23.68
C ALA A 350 5.71 -4.87 -23.30
N ILE A 351 4.96 -4.44 -22.28
CA ILE A 351 3.69 -5.03 -21.87
C ILE A 351 2.64 -3.92 -21.89
N ARG A 352 1.60 -4.10 -22.70
CA ARG A 352 0.53 -3.13 -22.84
C ARG A 352 -0.81 -3.80 -22.59
N ILE A 353 -1.72 -3.06 -21.94
CA ILE A 353 -3.12 -3.47 -21.88
C ILE A 353 -4.01 -2.42 -22.51
N GLU A 354 -5.01 -2.89 -23.23
CA GLU A 354 -6.09 -2.08 -23.78
C GLU A 354 -7.40 -2.56 -23.15
N THR A 355 -8.16 -1.63 -22.61
CA THR A 355 -9.39 -1.92 -21.88
C THR A 355 -10.58 -1.24 -22.54
N HIS A 356 -11.77 -1.87 -22.47
CA HIS A 356 -13.03 -1.34 -22.98
C HIS A 356 -14.14 -1.50 -21.94
N GLY A 357 -15.00 -0.51 -21.81
CA GLY A 357 -16.13 -0.50 -20.87
C GLY A 357 -15.71 -0.03 -19.47
N GLN A 358 -16.51 -0.35 -18.47
CA GLN A 358 -16.29 0.07 -17.07
C GLN A 358 -14.97 -0.43 -16.47
N ILE A 359 -14.45 -1.53 -16.98
CA ILE A 359 -13.18 -2.09 -16.51
C ILE A 359 -11.98 -1.15 -16.77
N SER A 360 -12.13 -0.15 -17.63
CA SER A 360 -11.09 0.83 -17.96
C SER A 360 -10.70 1.70 -16.78
N GLU A 361 -11.56 1.90 -15.80
CA GLU A 361 -11.25 2.61 -14.56
C GLU A 361 -10.17 1.92 -13.74
N TYR A 362 -9.99 0.60 -13.94
CA TYR A 362 -9.04 -0.26 -13.23
C TYR A 362 -7.82 -0.64 -14.07
N ALA A 363 -7.63 -0.01 -15.23
CA ALA A 363 -6.57 -0.38 -16.18
C ALA A 363 -5.18 -0.42 -15.55
N ASN A 364 -4.79 0.58 -14.75
CA ASN A 364 -3.48 0.62 -14.09
C ASN A 364 -3.26 -0.54 -13.11
N SER A 365 -4.30 -0.92 -12.38
CA SER A 365 -4.26 -2.06 -11.47
C SER A 365 -4.13 -3.37 -12.23
N LEU A 366 -4.91 -3.55 -13.29
CA LEU A 366 -4.88 -4.73 -14.14
C LEU A 366 -3.54 -4.89 -14.86
N LEU A 367 -2.88 -3.78 -15.23
CA LEU A 367 -1.54 -3.81 -15.81
C LEU A 367 -0.53 -4.52 -14.90
N THR A 368 -0.61 -4.31 -13.59
CA THR A 368 0.26 -5.01 -12.63
C THR A 368 0.10 -6.52 -12.71
N PHE A 369 -1.14 -7.01 -12.83
CA PHE A 369 -1.41 -8.45 -12.96
C PHE A 369 -1.01 -8.98 -14.34
N ALA A 370 -1.09 -8.16 -15.40
CA ALA A 370 -0.53 -8.50 -16.70
C ALA A 370 1.00 -8.68 -16.63
N ILE A 371 1.69 -7.78 -15.91
CA ILE A 371 3.16 -7.88 -15.72
C ILE A 371 3.50 -9.18 -14.98
N VAL A 372 2.81 -9.48 -13.88
CA VAL A 372 3.02 -10.73 -13.14
C VAL A 372 2.83 -11.95 -14.04
N GLY A 373 1.73 -12.00 -14.80
CA GLY A 373 1.48 -13.09 -15.74
C GLY A 373 2.57 -13.21 -16.81
N ALA A 374 2.96 -12.11 -17.43
CA ALA A 374 3.94 -12.08 -18.50
C ALA A 374 5.35 -12.53 -18.06
N LEU A 375 5.77 -12.16 -16.85
CA LEU A 375 7.10 -12.46 -16.34
C LEU A 375 7.17 -13.75 -15.51
N LYS A 376 6.03 -14.38 -15.22
CA LYS A 376 5.98 -15.61 -14.42
C LYS A 376 6.76 -16.78 -15.02
N GLU A 377 6.75 -16.90 -16.34
CA GLU A 377 7.52 -17.95 -17.07
C GLU A 377 9.03 -17.81 -16.83
N SER A 378 9.54 -16.59 -16.76
CA SER A 378 10.99 -16.32 -16.62
C SER A 378 11.46 -16.14 -15.18
N LEU A 379 10.60 -15.65 -14.28
CA LEU A 379 10.97 -15.28 -12.90
C LEU A 379 10.36 -16.21 -11.84
N GLY A 380 9.41 -17.06 -12.21
CA GLY A 380 8.75 -17.98 -11.28
C GLY A 380 8.08 -17.23 -10.12
N ASP A 381 8.35 -17.68 -8.90
CA ASP A 381 7.81 -17.09 -7.66
C ASP A 381 8.56 -15.83 -7.18
N ALA A 382 9.62 -15.42 -7.87
CA ALA A 382 10.33 -14.18 -7.55
C ALA A 382 9.55 -12.92 -7.93
N ILE A 383 8.57 -13.04 -8.84
CA ILE A 383 7.67 -11.95 -9.19
C ILE A 383 6.32 -12.05 -8.48
N ASN A 384 5.86 -10.92 -7.97
CA ASN A 384 4.50 -10.76 -7.47
C ASN A 384 3.97 -9.35 -7.81
N TYR A 385 2.72 -9.06 -7.45
CA TYR A 385 2.08 -7.79 -7.77
C TYR A 385 2.67 -6.58 -7.03
N VAL A 386 3.50 -6.77 -6.00
CA VAL A 386 4.17 -5.69 -5.27
C VAL A 386 5.42 -5.24 -6.02
N ASN A 387 6.26 -6.18 -6.49
CA ASN A 387 7.52 -5.87 -7.15
C ASN A 387 7.43 -5.79 -8.70
N ALA A 388 6.28 -6.12 -9.27
CA ALA A 388 6.09 -6.24 -10.71
C ALA A 388 6.59 -5.03 -11.51
N LYS A 389 6.21 -3.81 -11.06
CA LYS A 389 6.60 -2.57 -11.73
C LYS A 389 8.10 -2.29 -11.60
N PHE A 390 8.67 -2.49 -10.40
CA PHE A 390 10.10 -2.30 -10.17
C PHE A 390 10.95 -3.23 -11.03
N LEU A 391 10.52 -4.49 -11.19
CA LEU A 391 11.21 -5.45 -12.06
C LEU A 391 11.13 -5.09 -13.54
N CYS A 392 10.03 -4.48 -14.00
CA CYS A 392 9.94 -3.94 -15.35
C CYS A 392 10.91 -2.80 -15.56
N ASP A 393 10.95 -1.83 -14.63
CA ASP A 393 11.82 -0.66 -14.71
C ASP A 393 13.31 -1.10 -14.70
N GLU A 394 13.68 -2.03 -13.83
CA GLU A 394 15.04 -2.60 -13.74
C GLU A 394 15.46 -3.31 -15.04
N LYS A 395 14.53 -4.06 -15.66
CA LYS A 395 14.79 -4.81 -16.91
C LYS A 395 14.59 -3.97 -18.17
N GLY A 396 14.24 -2.69 -18.05
CA GLY A 396 13.97 -1.80 -19.19
C GLY A 396 12.73 -2.19 -20.00
N ILE A 397 11.74 -2.87 -19.36
CA ILE A 397 10.49 -3.26 -19.98
C ILE A 397 9.50 -2.10 -19.88
N THR A 398 9.04 -1.57 -21.00
CA THR A 398 8.03 -0.50 -21.02
C THR A 398 6.64 -1.04 -20.73
N THR A 399 5.87 -0.30 -19.92
CA THR A 399 4.51 -0.69 -19.55
C THR A 399 3.52 0.43 -19.87
N GLU A 400 2.35 0.10 -20.42
CA GLU A 400 1.39 1.10 -20.89
C GLU A 400 -0.05 0.60 -20.78
N THR A 401 -0.96 1.53 -20.49
CA THR A 401 -2.40 1.30 -20.54
C THR A 401 -3.06 2.19 -21.59
N SER A 402 -4.07 1.68 -22.24
CA SER A 402 -4.90 2.43 -23.19
C SER A 402 -6.38 2.05 -23.05
N THR A 403 -7.26 2.99 -23.39
CA THR A 403 -8.67 2.72 -23.51
C THR A 403 -9.03 2.60 -24.99
N GLY A 404 -9.63 1.48 -25.37
CA GLY A 404 -10.08 1.25 -26.75
C GLY A 404 -11.45 1.87 -27.04
N GLY A 405 -11.80 1.93 -28.32
CA GLY A 405 -13.11 2.39 -28.78
C GLY A 405 -14.25 1.39 -28.50
N ASP A 406 -15.28 1.41 -29.33
CA ASP A 406 -16.45 0.54 -29.17
C ASP A 406 -16.11 -0.95 -29.19
N SER A 407 -16.74 -1.71 -28.33
CA SER A 407 -16.62 -3.16 -28.23
C SER A 407 -17.99 -3.81 -28.17
N ILE A 408 -18.15 -4.98 -28.79
CA ILE A 408 -19.37 -5.79 -28.66
C ILE A 408 -19.54 -6.39 -27.26
N PHE A 409 -18.45 -6.39 -26.47
CA PHE A 409 -18.46 -6.88 -25.10
C PHE A 409 -18.65 -5.71 -24.13
N LYS A 410 -19.45 -5.90 -23.08
CA LYS A 410 -19.66 -4.89 -22.03
C LYS A 410 -18.33 -4.42 -21.42
N ASN A 411 -17.43 -5.37 -21.16
CA ASN A 411 -16.04 -5.14 -20.74
C ASN A 411 -15.12 -6.08 -21.51
N LYS A 412 -13.98 -5.59 -21.96
CA LYS A 412 -12.96 -6.39 -22.64
C LYS A 412 -11.58 -5.90 -22.24
N ILE A 413 -10.64 -6.82 -22.09
CA ILE A 413 -9.22 -6.53 -21.91
C ILE A 413 -8.45 -7.20 -23.04
N THR A 414 -7.46 -6.50 -23.59
CA THR A 414 -6.49 -7.06 -24.51
C THR A 414 -5.09 -6.84 -23.96
N VAL A 415 -4.36 -7.91 -23.69
CA VAL A 415 -2.95 -7.87 -23.32
C VAL A 415 -2.11 -7.98 -24.58
N ARG A 416 -1.11 -7.09 -24.73
CA ARG A 416 -0.12 -7.13 -25.83
C ARG A 416 1.26 -7.21 -25.22
N ILE A 417 2.01 -8.23 -25.61
CA ILE A 417 3.41 -8.42 -25.24
C ILE A 417 4.25 -8.21 -26.49
N THR A 418 5.13 -7.23 -26.44
CA THR A 418 6.13 -6.98 -27.50
C THR A 418 7.44 -7.63 -27.07
N THR A 419 7.97 -8.49 -27.94
CA THR A 419 9.25 -9.16 -27.76
C THR A 419 10.19 -8.79 -28.90
N GLU A 420 11.41 -9.33 -28.90
CA GLU A 420 12.34 -9.18 -30.03
C GLU A 420 11.82 -9.82 -31.33
N ASN A 421 11.01 -10.87 -31.20
CA ASN A 421 10.50 -11.64 -32.33
C ASN A 421 9.07 -11.28 -32.74
N GLY A 422 8.54 -10.14 -32.27
CA GLY A 422 7.24 -9.65 -32.65
C GLY A 422 6.28 -9.41 -31.51
N ILE A 423 5.02 -9.20 -31.84
CA ILE A 423 3.95 -8.86 -30.90
C ILE A 423 2.98 -10.04 -30.78
N VAL A 424 2.65 -10.40 -29.55
CA VAL A 424 1.54 -11.32 -29.24
C VAL A 424 0.43 -10.55 -28.54
N SER A 425 -0.78 -10.75 -28.99
CA SER A 425 -1.97 -10.14 -28.37
C SER A 425 -2.99 -11.20 -27.97
N VAL A 426 -3.51 -11.12 -26.76
CA VAL A 426 -4.55 -11.99 -26.23
C VAL A 426 -5.66 -11.12 -25.64
N GLY A 427 -6.90 -11.29 -26.13
CA GLY A 427 -8.06 -10.55 -25.66
C GLY A 427 -9.07 -11.45 -24.96
N GLY A 428 -9.62 -10.96 -23.87
CA GLY A 428 -10.57 -11.70 -23.06
C GLY A 428 -11.69 -10.85 -22.46
N THR A 429 -12.73 -11.54 -22.01
CA THR A 429 -13.91 -10.96 -21.36
C THR A 429 -14.46 -11.92 -20.31
N VAL A 430 -15.36 -11.42 -19.48
CA VAL A 430 -16.10 -12.22 -18.50
C VAL A 430 -17.59 -12.15 -18.84
N PHE A 431 -18.22 -13.31 -18.99
CA PHE A 431 -19.65 -13.43 -19.14
C PHE A 431 -20.31 -13.71 -17.78
N GLY A 432 -21.47 -13.10 -17.54
CA GLY A 432 -22.15 -13.23 -16.25
C GLY A 432 -21.27 -12.73 -15.10
N GLU A 433 -21.26 -13.45 -14.01
CA GLU A 433 -20.51 -13.06 -12.81
C GLU A 433 -19.04 -13.49 -12.85
N ASN A 434 -18.72 -14.68 -13.42
CA ASN A 434 -17.37 -15.25 -13.31
C ASN A 434 -16.97 -16.19 -14.48
N GLN A 435 -17.62 -16.10 -15.64
CA GLN A 435 -17.27 -16.96 -16.77
C GLN A 435 -16.21 -16.31 -17.65
N GLN A 436 -14.95 -16.52 -17.31
CA GLN A 436 -13.80 -16.05 -18.07
C GLN A 436 -13.71 -16.71 -19.43
N ARG A 437 -13.45 -15.90 -20.48
CA ARG A 437 -13.22 -16.36 -21.86
C ARG A 437 -12.10 -15.59 -22.52
N ILE A 438 -11.23 -16.30 -23.23
CA ILE A 438 -10.34 -15.72 -24.22
C ILE A 438 -11.11 -15.67 -25.53
N VAL A 439 -11.24 -14.49 -26.11
CA VAL A 439 -12.07 -14.23 -27.29
C VAL A 439 -11.26 -13.82 -28.52
N THR A 440 -9.97 -13.47 -28.35
CA THR A 440 -9.05 -13.21 -29.46
C THR A 440 -7.63 -13.65 -29.11
N VAL A 441 -6.91 -14.20 -30.10
CA VAL A 441 -5.45 -14.46 -30.04
C VAL A 441 -4.84 -13.94 -31.35
N ASN A 442 -3.88 -13.02 -31.27
CA ASN A 442 -3.23 -12.37 -32.43
C ASN A 442 -4.24 -11.84 -33.47
N GLY A 443 -5.38 -11.27 -33.01
CA GLY A 443 -6.44 -10.77 -33.90
C GLY A 443 -7.45 -11.82 -34.38
N PHE A 444 -7.12 -13.11 -34.31
CA PHE A 444 -8.06 -14.18 -34.67
C PHE A 444 -9.14 -14.32 -33.61
N LYS A 445 -10.41 -14.32 -34.04
CA LYS A 445 -11.55 -14.55 -33.15
C LYS A 445 -11.57 -16.01 -32.69
N THR A 446 -11.76 -16.22 -31.40
CA THR A 446 -11.85 -17.54 -30.77
C THR A 446 -12.80 -17.48 -29.57
N ASP A 447 -13.05 -18.59 -28.92
CA ASP A 447 -13.83 -18.63 -27.66
C ASP A 447 -13.45 -19.88 -26.87
N PHE A 448 -12.60 -19.72 -25.84
CA PHE A 448 -12.22 -20.82 -24.96
C PHE A 448 -11.98 -20.36 -23.51
N LYS A 449 -12.05 -21.29 -22.57
CA LYS A 449 -11.75 -21.02 -21.16
C LYS A 449 -10.24 -20.89 -20.98
N PRO A 450 -9.73 -19.91 -20.22
CA PRO A 450 -8.30 -19.75 -19.93
C PRO A 450 -7.82 -20.79 -18.89
N LYS A 451 -7.84 -22.06 -19.28
CA LYS A 451 -7.51 -23.17 -18.38
C LYS A 451 -7.07 -24.39 -19.18
N GLY A 452 -6.07 -25.11 -18.66
CA GLY A 452 -5.65 -26.41 -19.16
C GLY A 452 -4.46 -26.33 -20.10
N LYS A 453 -4.19 -27.45 -20.78
CA LYS A 453 -3.08 -27.64 -21.72
C LYS A 453 -3.59 -27.37 -23.12
N MET A 454 -2.85 -26.62 -23.91
CA MET A 454 -3.30 -26.27 -25.26
C MET A 454 -2.15 -26.12 -26.24
N ILE A 455 -2.45 -26.43 -27.50
CA ILE A 455 -1.59 -26.14 -28.63
C ILE A 455 -2.19 -24.93 -29.36
N ILE A 456 -1.41 -23.89 -29.57
CA ILE A 456 -1.77 -22.77 -30.41
C ILE A 456 -1.07 -23.00 -31.76
N PHE A 457 -1.86 -23.19 -32.81
CA PHE A 457 -1.37 -23.56 -34.13
C PHE A 457 -1.80 -22.55 -35.17
N LYS A 458 -0.85 -21.80 -35.74
CA LYS A 458 -1.10 -20.87 -36.84
C LYS A 458 -0.72 -21.50 -38.16
N ASN A 459 -1.61 -21.44 -39.17
CA ASN A 459 -1.41 -22.11 -40.46
C ASN A 459 -1.99 -21.32 -41.63
N HIS A 460 -1.55 -21.64 -42.81
CA HIS A 460 -2.27 -21.34 -44.06
C HIS A 460 -3.58 -22.10 -44.06
N ASP A 461 -4.68 -21.40 -44.38
CA ASP A 461 -6.04 -21.96 -44.33
C ASP A 461 -6.30 -22.79 -45.59
N VAL A 462 -5.84 -24.01 -45.59
CA VAL A 462 -5.97 -24.95 -46.72
C VAL A 462 -6.63 -26.27 -46.28
N PRO A 463 -7.33 -26.96 -47.19
CA PRO A 463 -7.97 -28.25 -46.87
C PRO A 463 -6.99 -29.30 -46.33
N GLY A 464 -7.44 -30.11 -45.36
CA GLY A 464 -6.69 -31.24 -44.83
C GLY A 464 -5.82 -30.95 -43.60
N VAL A 465 -5.58 -29.69 -43.21
CA VAL A 465 -4.73 -29.31 -42.07
C VAL A 465 -5.22 -29.92 -40.77
N ILE A 466 -6.54 -29.82 -40.49
CA ILE A 466 -7.13 -30.39 -39.28
C ILE A 466 -6.92 -31.92 -39.22
N ALA A 467 -7.09 -32.62 -40.35
CA ALA A 467 -6.86 -34.06 -40.41
C ALA A 467 -5.40 -34.45 -40.11
N GLN A 468 -4.43 -33.67 -40.61
CA GLN A 468 -3.00 -33.90 -40.36
C GLN A 468 -2.67 -33.68 -38.89
N ILE A 469 -3.14 -32.57 -38.28
CA ILE A 469 -2.98 -32.29 -36.85
C ILE A 469 -3.56 -33.43 -36.01
N SER A 470 -4.83 -33.79 -36.27
CA SER A 470 -5.53 -34.84 -35.51
C SER A 470 -4.84 -36.20 -35.64
N LYS A 471 -4.28 -36.51 -36.80
CA LYS A 471 -3.50 -37.76 -37.00
C LYS A 471 -2.24 -37.78 -36.13
N ILE A 472 -1.46 -36.68 -36.12
CA ILE A 472 -0.25 -36.57 -35.30
C ILE A 472 -0.60 -36.76 -33.82
N LEU A 473 -1.66 -36.10 -33.33
CA LEU A 473 -2.07 -36.23 -31.93
C LEU A 473 -2.58 -37.61 -31.59
N ALA A 474 -3.35 -38.26 -32.49
CA ALA A 474 -3.83 -39.60 -32.33
C ALA A 474 -2.71 -40.64 -32.29
N ASP A 475 -1.69 -40.52 -33.17
CA ASP A 475 -0.51 -41.37 -33.19
C ASP A 475 0.25 -41.34 -31.85
N GLU A 476 0.26 -40.17 -31.18
CA GLU A 476 0.87 -39.97 -29.86
C GLU A 476 -0.10 -40.25 -28.69
N LYS A 477 -1.31 -40.73 -28.96
CA LYS A 477 -2.38 -41.03 -27.97
C LYS A 477 -2.79 -39.80 -27.16
N ILE A 478 -2.79 -38.61 -27.78
CA ILE A 478 -3.22 -37.35 -27.19
C ILE A 478 -4.68 -37.11 -27.55
N ASN A 479 -5.53 -36.99 -26.53
CA ASN A 479 -6.94 -36.67 -26.71
C ASN A 479 -7.16 -35.18 -26.92
N ILE A 480 -8.00 -34.80 -27.90
CA ILE A 480 -8.43 -33.43 -28.15
C ILE A 480 -9.70 -33.19 -27.33
N ALA A 481 -9.61 -32.33 -26.30
CA ALA A 481 -10.73 -31.98 -25.44
C ALA A 481 -11.62 -30.89 -26.05
N ASP A 482 -11.03 -29.92 -26.77
CA ASP A 482 -11.76 -28.86 -27.51
C ASP A 482 -10.90 -28.37 -28.67
N PHE A 483 -11.54 -27.93 -29.74
CA PHE A 483 -10.87 -27.41 -30.94
C PHE A 483 -11.56 -26.13 -31.40
N ARG A 484 -10.85 -25.01 -31.35
CA ARG A 484 -11.35 -23.70 -31.76
C ARG A 484 -10.52 -23.16 -32.91
N LEU A 485 -11.18 -22.78 -34.01
CA LEU A 485 -10.52 -22.27 -35.20
C LEU A 485 -11.03 -20.85 -35.51
N GLY A 486 -10.10 -19.91 -35.54
CA GLY A 486 -10.30 -18.57 -36.07
C GLY A 486 -9.67 -18.45 -37.44
N ARG A 487 -10.32 -17.70 -38.36
CA ARG A 487 -9.84 -17.45 -39.75
C ARG A 487 -9.77 -15.94 -39.98
N ASP A 488 -8.82 -15.51 -40.79
CA ASP A 488 -8.75 -14.13 -41.27
C ASP A 488 -9.09 -14.02 -42.78
N GLU A 489 -9.14 -12.79 -43.27
CA GLU A 489 -9.44 -12.49 -44.69
C GLU A 489 -8.21 -12.67 -45.59
N HIS A 490 -7.05 -12.97 -45.02
CA HIS A 490 -5.77 -13.11 -45.73
C HIS A 490 -5.36 -14.57 -45.94
N GLY A 491 -6.28 -15.50 -45.74
CA GLY A 491 -6.04 -16.93 -45.94
C GLY A 491 -5.22 -17.59 -44.84
N MET A 492 -5.23 -17.01 -43.64
CA MET A 492 -4.60 -17.58 -42.47
C MET A 492 -5.63 -18.09 -41.47
N ALA A 493 -5.28 -19.12 -40.72
CA ALA A 493 -6.07 -19.65 -39.64
C ALA A 493 -5.23 -19.79 -38.36
N LEU A 494 -5.88 -19.71 -37.22
CA LEU A 494 -5.30 -19.99 -35.91
C LEU A 494 -6.22 -20.95 -35.16
N ALA A 495 -5.68 -22.12 -34.86
CA ALA A 495 -6.36 -23.13 -34.05
C ALA A 495 -5.85 -23.08 -32.61
N VAL A 496 -6.78 -23.12 -31.65
CA VAL A 496 -6.53 -23.39 -30.24
C VAL A 496 -7.07 -24.79 -29.95
N ILE A 497 -6.17 -25.71 -29.63
CA ILE A 497 -6.45 -27.13 -29.46
C ILE A 497 -6.21 -27.47 -27.98
N LEU A 498 -7.26 -27.65 -27.21
CA LEU A 498 -7.16 -28.10 -25.82
C LEU A 498 -6.93 -29.61 -25.81
N VAL A 499 -6.00 -30.06 -24.98
CA VAL A 499 -5.58 -31.45 -24.90
C VAL A 499 -5.53 -31.94 -23.44
N ASP A 500 -5.75 -33.25 -23.26
CA ASP A 500 -5.74 -33.85 -21.92
C ASP A 500 -4.33 -34.19 -21.45
N GLU A 501 -3.44 -34.56 -22.38
CA GLU A 501 -2.07 -35.02 -22.09
C GLU A 501 -1.05 -33.89 -22.25
N HIS A 502 0.15 -34.09 -21.71
CA HIS A 502 1.29 -33.20 -21.97
C HIS A 502 1.86 -33.42 -23.37
N ILE A 503 2.15 -32.34 -24.07
CA ILE A 503 2.76 -32.39 -25.40
C ILE A 503 4.28 -32.49 -25.25
N LYS A 504 4.88 -33.52 -25.84
CA LYS A 504 6.34 -33.68 -25.91
C LYS A 504 6.92 -32.76 -26.97
N THR A 505 8.20 -32.43 -26.84
CA THR A 505 8.93 -31.57 -27.80
C THR A 505 8.87 -32.17 -29.21
N GLU A 506 9.05 -33.48 -29.36
CA GLU A 506 9.04 -34.18 -30.65
C GLU A 506 7.66 -34.07 -31.33
N THR A 507 6.57 -34.14 -30.56
CA THR A 507 5.22 -33.96 -31.11
C THR A 507 5.01 -32.55 -31.60
N LEU A 508 5.49 -31.55 -30.86
CA LEU A 508 5.41 -30.15 -31.25
C LEU A 508 6.27 -29.87 -32.50
N GLU A 509 7.43 -30.47 -32.63
CA GLU A 509 8.30 -30.41 -33.82
C GLU A 509 7.60 -31.01 -35.04
N ARG A 510 6.94 -32.17 -34.90
CA ARG A 510 6.14 -32.77 -36.00
C ARG A 510 4.99 -31.85 -36.45
N LEU A 511 4.35 -31.15 -35.53
CA LEU A 511 3.31 -30.17 -35.86
C LEU A 511 3.91 -28.96 -36.61
N ASN A 512 5.04 -28.46 -36.16
CA ASN A 512 5.75 -27.37 -36.83
C ASN A 512 6.31 -27.75 -38.20
N ALA A 513 6.56 -29.03 -38.45
CA ALA A 513 7.05 -29.54 -39.76
C ALA A 513 5.94 -29.70 -40.81
N LEU A 514 4.68 -29.49 -40.48
CA LEU A 514 3.59 -29.54 -41.46
C LEU A 514 3.71 -28.37 -42.45
N GLU A 515 3.58 -28.65 -43.76
CA GLU A 515 3.73 -27.68 -44.85
C GLU A 515 2.83 -26.43 -44.65
N ALA A 516 1.63 -26.62 -44.19
CA ALA A 516 0.71 -25.52 -43.93
C ALA A 516 1.00 -24.76 -42.63
N CYS A 517 1.87 -25.27 -41.76
CA CYS A 517 2.17 -24.66 -40.47
C CYS A 517 3.00 -23.39 -40.62
N VAL A 518 2.60 -22.31 -39.99
CA VAL A 518 3.41 -21.11 -39.81
C VAL A 518 4.21 -21.20 -38.51
N TRP A 519 3.55 -21.59 -37.44
CA TRP A 519 4.12 -21.94 -36.15
C TRP A 519 3.13 -22.69 -35.27
N ALA A 520 3.62 -23.53 -34.40
CA ALA A 520 2.87 -24.18 -33.33
C ALA A 520 3.59 -23.98 -32.01
N GLN A 521 2.83 -23.67 -30.95
CA GLN A 521 3.34 -23.49 -29.60
C GLN A 521 2.45 -24.25 -28.60
N TYR A 522 3.10 -24.81 -27.59
CA TYR A 522 2.42 -25.46 -26.47
C TYR A 522 2.39 -24.54 -25.27
N ALA A 523 1.24 -24.39 -24.66
CA ALA A 523 1.02 -23.56 -23.48
C ALA A 523 0.17 -24.27 -22.44
N VAL A 524 0.36 -23.92 -21.18
CA VAL A 524 -0.40 -24.42 -20.03
C VAL A 524 -0.85 -23.23 -19.17
N ILE A 525 -2.16 -23.13 -18.89
CA ILE A 525 -2.75 -22.10 -18.02
C ILE A 525 -3.35 -22.76 -16.78
#